data_18c0ae15ae9303d90229934008e9ff96
#
_entry.id   18c0ae15ae9303d90229934008e9ff96
#
_cell.length_a   1.000
_cell.length_b   1.000
_cell.length_c   1.000
_cell.angle_alpha   90.00
_cell.angle_beta   90.00
_cell.angle_gamma   90.00
#
_symmetry.space_group_name_H-M   'P 1'
#
loop_
_entity.id
_entity.type
_entity.pdbx_description
1 polymer ?
#
loop_
_entity_poly.entity_id
_entity_poly.type
_entity_poly.pdbx_seq_one_letter_code
_entity_poly.pdbx_strand_id
1 'polypeptide(L)'
;MTAALVSGLLREGYSFAAQPISDLGIGPNAWIMNASLIGTGVLAVIFALGFRRLLPRLPRKGLATGLLVTFGLCFAAAGIFPEPSPDGPVTIAGIAHFVLGFFIAMSALTVALFLIASGLRKQRGWDRHASYPRVTAWLVVALILLTQLFFNRSSPLFKLGIGGLMEWTLFTTWSIWFIVTGLTLFRRGTRNTRNSSSALSGTTAAVTPTKEGAP
;
A
#
# COMPACT_ATOMS: atom_id res chain seq x y z
N MET A 1 8.85 -4.15 3.74
CA MET A 1 9.16 -5.60 3.73
C MET A 1 10.63 -5.89 4.08
N THR A 2 11.62 -5.27 3.43
CA THR A 2 13.06 -5.53 3.72
C THR A 2 13.42 -5.33 5.20
N ALA A 3 12.96 -4.25 5.83
CA ALA A 3 13.22 -3.99 7.25
C ALA A 3 12.59 -5.06 8.17
N ALA A 4 11.38 -5.53 7.84
CA ALA A 4 10.75 -6.61 8.58
C ALA A 4 11.52 -7.93 8.44
N LEU A 5 12.02 -8.25 7.23
CA LEU A 5 12.90 -9.41 7.02
C LEU A 5 14.19 -9.31 7.85
N VAL A 6 14.86 -8.15 7.81
CA VAL A 6 16.07 -7.91 8.60
C VAL A 6 15.78 -8.06 10.09
N SER A 7 14.67 -7.47 10.57
CA SER A 7 14.27 -7.58 11.98
C SER A 7 14.02 -9.03 12.40
N GLY A 8 13.34 -9.82 11.54
CA GLY A 8 13.09 -11.24 11.79
C GLY A 8 14.35 -12.09 11.80
N LEU A 9 15.33 -11.79 10.92
CA LEU A 9 16.62 -12.49 10.89
C LEU A 9 17.51 -12.15 12.09
N LEU A 10 17.38 -10.94 12.66
CA LEU A 10 18.12 -10.49 13.83
C LEU A 10 17.51 -10.98 15.16
N ARG A 11 16.28 -11.50 15.12
CA ARG A 11 15.57 -11.93 16.32
C ARG A 11 15.71 -13.43 16.54
N GLU A 12 16.43 -13.81 17.58
CA GLU A 12 16.57 -15.21 17.97
C GLU A 12 15.21 -15.86 18.25
N GLY A 13 15.02 -17.07 17.75
CA GLY A 13 13.79 -17.84 17.93
C GLY A 13 12.56 -17.35 17.18
N TYR A 14 12.68 -16.30 16.33
CA TYR A 14 11.55 -15.85 15.52
C TYR A 14 11.24 -16.83 14.39
N SER A 15 9.98 -17.27 14.34
CA SER A 15 9.49 -18.14 13.29
C SER A 15 8.67 -17.35 12.26
N PHE A 16 9.21 -17.15 11.07
CA PHE A 16 8.49 -16.50 9.95
C PHE A 16 7.19 -17.22 9.57
N ALA A 17 7.10 -18.52 9.85
CA ALA A 17 5.90 -19.28 9.57
C ALA A 17 4.81 -19.07 10.62
N ALA A 18 5.18 -19.12 11.89
CA ALA A 18 4.22 -19.20 12.98
C ALA A 18 3.90 -17.86 13.63
N GLN A 19 4.90 -16.97 13.76
CA GLN A 19 4.76 -15.71 14.51
C GLN A 19 4.34 -14.54 13.60
N PRO A 20 3.50 -13.63 14.12
CA PRO A 20 3.10 -12.45 13.36
C PRO A 20 4.28 -11.50 13.10
N ILE A 21 4.19 -10.75 12.01
CA ILE A 21 5.17 -9.69 11.67
C ILE A 21 5.20 -8.62 12.75
N SER A 22 4.04 -8.32 13.33
CA SER A 22 3.89 -7.30 14.37
C SER A 22 4.68 -7.62 15.64
N ASP A 23 4.90 -8.90 15.97
CA ASP A 23 5.78 -9.31 17.08
C ASP A 23 7.19 -8.71 16.97
N LEU A 24 7.65 -8.42 15.75
CA LEU A 24 8.93 -7.75 15.52
C LEU A 24 8.96 -6.30 16.00
N GLY A 25 7.81 -5.72 16.32
CA GLY A 25 7.66 -4.39 16.90
C GLY A 25 7.87 -4.33 18.41
N ILE A 26 8.18 -5.45 19.07
CA ILE A 26 8.49 -5.56 20.51
C ILE A 26 9.83 -6.26 20.74
N GLY A 27 10.44 -5.99 21.92
CA GLY A 27 11.72 -6.59 22.30
C GLY A 27 12.95 -5.99 21.61
N PRO A 28 14.07 -6.73 21.55
CA PRO A 28 15.31 -6.24 20.96
C PRO A 28 15.14 -5.87 19.49
N ASN A 29 15.71 -4.73 19.09
CA ASN A 29 15.64 -4.20 17.72
C ASN A 29 14.22 -3.84 17.21
N ALA A 30 13.21 -3.77 18.08
CA ALA A 30 11.83 -3.39 17.72
C ALA A 30 11.74 -2.07 16.94
N TRP A 31 12.67 -1.13 17.18
CA TRP A 31 12.73 0.15 16.48
C TRP A 31 12.84 -0.01 14.96
N ILE A 32 13.47 -1.08 14.45
CA ILE A 32 13.59 -1.34 13.00
C ILE A 32 12.21 -1.58 12.40
N MET A 33 11.41 -2.42 13.05
CA MET A 33 10.04 -2.70 12.60
C MET A 33 9.14 -1.48 12.75
N ASN A 34 9.18 -0.81 13.90
CA ASN A 34 8.35 0.35 14.18
C ASN A 34 8.67 1.52 13.23
N ALA A 35 9.95 1.81 12.98
CA ALA A 35 10.36 2.79 11.97
C ALA A 35 9.91 2.40 10.55
N SER A 36 9.92 1.10 10.23
CA SER A 36 9.41 0.59 8.96
C SER A 36 7.91 0.80 8.79
N LEU A 37 7.12 0.59 9.84
CA LEU A 37 5.67 0.85 9.84
C LEU A 37 5.40 2.35 9.62
N ILE A 38 6.08 3.22 10.37
CA ILE A 38 5.97 4.68 10.22
C ILE A 38 6.35 5.10 8.81
N GLY A 39 7.51 4.66 8.32
CA GLY A 39 7.99 4.99 6.97
C GLY A 39 7.05 4.51 5.88
N THR A 40 6.52 3.28 6.01
CA THR A 40 5.53 2.73 5.08
C THR A 40 4.25 3.54 5.08
N GLY A 41 3.77 3.95 6.25
CA GLY A 41 2.59 4.80 6.38
C GLY A 41 2.78 6.17 5.71
N VAL A 42 3.92 6.82 5.93
CA VAL A 42 4.27 8.09 5.28
C VAL A 42 4.34 7.94 3.75
N LEU A 43 5.00 6.89 3.26
CA LEU A 43 5.08 6.61 1.83
C LEU A 43 3.70 6.32 1.21
N ALA A 44 2.80 5.66 1.93
CA ALA A 44 1.42 5.44 1.50
C ALA A 44 0.63 6.75 1.38
N VAL A 45 0.83 7.71 2.29
CA VAL A 45 0.22 9.06 2.20
C VAL A 45 0.76 9.80 0.98
N ILE A 46 2.09 9.80 0.77
CA ILE A 46 2.72 10.43 -0.40
C ILE A 46 2.18 9.79 -1.70
N PHE A 47 2.09 8.47 -1.74
CA PHE A 47 1.49 7.74 -2.86
C PHE A 47 0.04 8.17 -3.11
N ALA A 48 -0.79 8.28 -2.07
CA ALA A 48 -2.20 8.68 -2.19
C ALA A 48 -2.35 10.09 -2.80
N LEU A 49 -1.50 11.01 -2.40
CA LEU A 49 -1.48 12.38 -2.94
C LEU A 49 -1.01 12.41 -4.40
N GLY A 50 0.02 11.63 -4.74
CA GLY A 50 0.48 11.44 -6.12
C GLY A 50 -0.59 10.78 -7.00
N PHE A 51 -1.22 9.73 -6.51
CA PHE A 51 -2.33 9.04 -7.17
C PHE A 51 -3.48 10.00 -7.51
N ARG A 52 -3.86 10.85 -6.56
CA ARG A 52 -4.90 11.87 -6.77
C ARG A 52 -4.56 12.84 -7.89
N ARG A 53 -3.30 13.22 -8.05
CA ARG A 53 -2.85 14.16 -9.09
C ARG A 53 -2.83 13.50 -10.47
N LEU A 54 -2.36 12.27 -10.57
CA LEU A 54 -2.12 11.57 -11.83
C LEU A 54 -3.38 10.93 -12.44
N LEU A 55 -4.44 10.71 -11.65
CA LEU A 55 -5.72 10.17 -12.12
C LEU A 55 -6.87 11.18 -11.92
N PRO A 56 -6.92 12.29 -12.68
CA PRO A 56 -7.86 13.39 -12.44
C PRO A 56 -9.33 13.02 -12.67
N ARG A 57 -9.62 12.03 -13.51
CA ARG A 57 -10.99 11.66 -13.94
C ARG A 57 -11.57 10.44 -13.22
N LEU A 58 -10.91 9.92 -12.17
CA LEU A 58 -11.42 8.74 -11.45
C LEU A 58 -12.70 9.10 -10.67
N PRO A 59 -13.84 8.40 -10.90
CA PRO A 59 -15.04 8.55 -10.08
C PRO A 59 -14.73 8.29 -8.62
N ARG A 60 -15.29 9.10 -7.71
CA ARG A 60 -15.03 9.00 -6.25
C ARG A 60 -13.55 9.08 -5.86
N LYS A 61 -12.75 9.76 -6.68
CA LYS A 61 -11.31 9.95 -6.46
C LYS A 61 -10.98 10.49 -5.06
N GLY A 62 -11.75 11.47 -4.60
CA GLY A 62 -11.57 12.04 -3.26
C GLY A 62 -11.70 11.00 -2.16
N LEU A 63 -12.73 10.15 -2.22
CA LEU A 63 -12.97 9.07 -1.27
C LEU A 63 -11.84 8.02 -1.32
N ALA A 64 -11.47 7.56 -2.53
CA ALA A 64 -10.37 6.60 -2.67
C ALA A 64 -9.05 7.15 -2.13
N THR A 65 -8.75 8.44 -2.39
CA THR A 65 -7.56 9.10 -1.82
C THR A 65 -7.64 9.20 -0.30
N GLY A 66 -8.80 9.62 0.23
CA GLY A 66 -9.01 9.71 1.69
C GLY A 66 -8.77 8.37 2.38
N LEU A 67 -9.29 7.28 1.82
CA LEU A 67 -9.09 5.92 2.35
C LEU A 67 -7.61 5.48 2.28
N LEU A 68 -6.88 5.79 1.20
CA LEU A 68 -5.45 5.51 1.12
C LEU A 68 -4.63 6.35 2.12
N VAL A 69 -5.04 7.61 2.37
CA VAL A 69 -4.45 8.44 3.42
C VAL A 69 -4.74 7.85 4.80
N THR A 70 -5.98 7.44 5.06
CA THR A 70 -6.37 6.76 6.31
C THR A 70 -5.54 5.50 6.53
N PHE A 71 -5.38 4.66 5.49
CA PHE A 71 -4.48 3.50 5.56
C PHE A 71 -3.08 3.92 6.01
N GLY A 72 -2.48 4.92 5.35
CA GLY A 72 -1.12 5.38 5.66
C GLY A 72 -0.97 5.95 7.07
N LEU A 73 -1.91 6.78 7.51
CA LEU A 73 -1.89 7.36 8.86
C LEU A 73 -2.07 6.30 9.94
N CYS A 74 -3.01 5.38 9.77
CA CYS A 74 -3.24 4.30 10.73
C CYS A 74 -2.07 3.32 10.78
N PHE A 75 -1.42 3.06 9.64
CA PHE A 75 -0.25 2.21 9.57
C PHE A 75 0.97 2.85 10.24
N ALA A 76 1.16 4.17 10.08
CA ALA A 76 2.19 4.92 10.80
C ALA A 76 1.90 4.95 12.31
N ALA A 77 0.64 5.14 12.70
CA ALA A 77 0.23 5.10 14.10
C ALA A 77 0.50 3.74 14.75
N ALA A 78 0.31 2.64 14.04
CA ALA A 78 0.66 1.31 14.52
C ALA A 78 2.17 1.16 14.82
N GLY A 79 3.04 1.88 14.11
CA GLY A 79 4.47 1.94 14.43
C GLY A 79 4.81 2.80 15.65
N ILE A 80 3.89 3.67 16.10
CA ILE A 80 4.06 4.49 17.31
C ILE A 80 3.53 3.75 18.55
N PHE A 81 2.41 3.05 18.40
CA PHE A 81 1.81 2.26 19.48
C PHE A 81 2.41 0.85 19.47
N PRO A 82 3.11 0.42 20.53
CA PRO A 82 3.69 -0.91 20.57
C PRO A 82 2.59 -1.98 20.62
N GLU A 83 2.84 -3.10 19.95
CA GLU A 83 2.00 -4.28 20.06
C GLU A 83 2.02 -4.83 21.50
N PRO A 84 0.92 -5.41 22.01
CA PRO A 84 0.94 -6.07 23.30
C PRO A 84 1.85 -7.31 23.25
N SER A 85 2.61 -7.53 24.33
CA SER A 85 3.34 -8.79 24.46
C SER A 85 2.36 -9.98 24.44
N PRO A 86 2.67 -11.08 23.72
CA PRO A 86 1.77 -12.25 23.61
C PRO A 86 1.30 -12.81 24.96
N ASP A 87 2.15 -12.73 25.99
CA ASP A 87 1.85 -13.20 27.35
C ASP A 87 1.66 -12.05 28.34
N GLY A 88 1.59 -10.80 27.87
CA GLY A 88 1.44 -9.61 28.69
C GLY A 88 -0.02 -9.17 28.87
N PRO A 89 -0.26 -8.20 29.76
CA PRO A 89 -1.59 -7.62 29.93
C PRO A 89 -2.01 -6.87 28.67
N VAL A 90 -3.31 -6.87 28.39
CA VAL A 90 -3.90 -6.04 27.33
C VAL A 90 -3.73 -4.58 27.71
N THR A 91 -3.04 -3.80 26.85
CA THR A 91 -2.79 -2.38 27.05
C THR A 91 -3.59 -1.54 26.06
N ILE A 92 -3.88 -0.28 26.42
CA ILE A 92 -4.55 0.67 25.50
C ILE A 92 -3.70 0.85 24.23
N ALA A 93 -2.37 0.91 24.36
CA ALA A 93 -1.46 1.03 23.22
C ALA A 93 -1.55 -0.19 22.29
N GLY A 94 -1.60 -1.40 22.85
CA GLY A 94 -1.77 -2.62 22.07
C GLY A 94 -3.13 -2.72 21.38
N ILE A 95 -4.21 -2.29 22.05
CA ILE A 95 -5.52 -2.18 21.40
C ILE A 95 -5.46 -1.18 20.24
N ALA A 96 -4.84 0.00 20.46
CA ALA A 96 -4.67 1.01 19.41
C ALA A 96 -3.85 0.49 18.25
N HIS A 97 -2.73 -0.22 18.49
CA HIS A 97 -1.93 -0.87 17.46
C HIS A 97 -2.79 -1.78 16.57
N PHE A 98 -3.52 -2.70 17.18
CA PHE A 98 -4.33 -3.67 16.47
C PHE A 98 -5.52 -3.03 15.73
N VAL A 99 -6.27 -2.14 16.38
CA VAL A 99 -7.43 -1.48 15.78
C VAL A 99 -7.00 -0.58 14.62
N LEU A 100 -5.97 0.24 14.79
CA LEU A 100 -5.49 1.14 13.75
C LEU A 100 -4.76 0.37 12.65
N GLY A 101 -3.76 -0.43 12.99
CA GLY A 101 -2.89 -1.10 12.02
C GLY A 101 -3.59 -2.20 11.25
N PHE A 102 -4.43 -2.98 11.89
CA PHE A 102 -5.10 -4.11 11.25
C PHE A 102 -6.53 -3.78 10.80
N PHE A 103 -7.43 -3.40 11.70
CA PHE A 103 -8.84 -3.21 11.32
C PHE A 103 -9.04 -1.99 10.42
N ILE A 104 -8.66 -0.80 10.88
CA ILE A 104 -8.96 0.44 10.16
C ILE A 104 -8.10 0.54 8.89
N ALA A 105 -6.79 0.30 9.00
CA ALA A 105 -5.90 0.38 7.85
C ALA A 105 -6.28 -0.62 6.75
N MET A 106 -6.45 -1.90 7.09
CA MET A 106 -6.75 -2.93 6.10
C MET A 106 -8.14 -2.74 5.49
N SER A 107 -9.15 -2.33 6.26
CA SER A 107 -10.47 -2.01 5.74
C SER A 107 -10.43 -0.82 4.78
N ALA A 108 -9.72 0.26 5.15
CA ALA A 108 -9.57 1.44 4.32
C ALA A 108 -8.87 1.10 2.98
N LEU A 109 -7.77 0.32 3.04
CA LEU A 109 -7.07 -0.15 1.85
C LEU A 109 -7.99 -0.98 0.95
N THR A 110 -8.69 -1.95 1.51
CA THR A 110 -9.58 -2.86 0.77
C THR A 110 -10.67 -2.09 0.04
N VAL A 111 -11.36 -1.17 0.73
CA VAL A 111 -12.40 -0.34 0.12
C VAL A 111 -11.81 0.58 -0.95
N ALA A 112 -10.63 1.18 -0.70
CA ALA A 112 -9.95 1.99 -1.70
C ALA A 112 -9.65 1.20 -2.97
N LEU A 113 -9.15 -0.03 -2.86
CA LEU A 113 -8.86 -0.91 -3.99
C LEU A 113 -10.10 -1.20 -4.83
N PHE A 114 -11.26 -1.51 -4.20
CA PHE A 114 -12.52 -1.72 -4.92
C PHE A 114 -13.02 -0.45 -5.62
N LEU A 115 -12.90 0.72 -4.97
CA LEU A 115 -13.27 2.00 -5.59
C LEU A 115 -12.38 2.33 -6.79
N ILE A 116 -11.07 2.11 -6.67
CA ILE A 116 -10.10 2.29 -7.76
C ILE A 116 -10.44 1.34 -8.91
N ALA A 117 -10.65 0.06 -8.64
CA ALA A 117 -11.01 -0.92 -9.66
C ALA A 117 -12.28 -0.54 -10.42
N SER A 118 -13.33 -0.13 -9.69
CA SER A 118 -14.61 0.28 -10.30
C SER A 118 -14.46 1.55 -11.12
N GLY A 119 -13.62 2.48 -10.68
CA GLY A 119 -13.35 3.73 -11.39
C GLY A 119 -12.53 3.53 -12.65
N LEU A 120 -11.49 2.70 -12.60
CA LEU A 120 -10.63 2.42 -13.76
C LEU A 120 -11.38 1.70 -14.90
N ARG A 121 -12.34 0.84 -14.59
CA ARG A 121 -13.20 0.20 -15.61
C ARG A 121 -13.97 1.17 -16.48
N LYS A 122 -14.25 2.37 -15.97
CA LYS A 122 -15.01 3.43 -16.67
C LYS A 122 -14.12 4.36 -17.49
N GLN A 123 -12.79 4.15 -17.44
CA GLN A 123 -11.84 5.02 -18.15
C GLN A 123 -11.23 4.30 -19.37
N ARG A 124 -11.39 4.91 -20.55
CA ARG A 124 -10.75 4.43 -21.78
C ARG A 124 -9.22 4.34 -21.60
N GLY A 125 -8.64 3.19 -21.97
CA GLY A 125 -7.21 2.92 -21.85
C GLY A 125 -6.73 2.53 -20.45
N TRP A 126 -7.64 2.42 -19.45
CA TRP A 126 -7.36 1.91 -18.12
C TRP A 126 -8.16 0.65 -17.76
N ASP A 127 -9.09 0.26 -18.59
CA ASP A 127 -9.97 -0.90 -18.44
C ASP A 127 -9.17 -2.20 -18.16
N ARG A 128 -8.08 -2.42 -18.91
CA ARG A 128 -7.18 -3.57 -18.71
C ARG A 128 -6.47 -3.58 -17.36
N HIS A 129 -6.32 -2.39 -16.73
CA HIS A 129 -5.67 -2.27 -15.41
C HIS A 129 -6.67 -2.38 -14.25
N ALA A 130 -7.96 -2.39 -14.53
CA ALA A 130 -9.01 -2.42 -13.51
C ALA A 130 -9.13 -3.78 -12.80
N SER A 131 -8.71 -4.87 -13.45
CA SER A 131 -8.70 -6.22 -12.85
C SER A 131 -7.68 -6.32 -11.72
N TYR A 132 -6.51 -5.68 -11.86
CA TYR A 132 -5.41 -5.78 -10.91
C TYR A 132 -5.80 -5.31 -9.49
N PRO A 133 -6.27 -4.07 -9.24
CA PRO A 133 -6.70 -3.67 -7.91
C PRO A 133 -7.89 -4.48 -7.39
N ARG A 134 -8.78 -5.00 -8.27
CA ARG A 134 -9.89 -5.86 -7.86
C ARG A 134 -9.40 -7.20 -7.34
N VAL A 135 -8.51 -7.88 -8.08
CA VAL A 135 -7.91 -9.16 -7.65
C VAL A 135 -7.14 -8.95 -6.35
N THR A 136 -6.33 -7.87 -6.27
CA THR A 136 -5.62 -7.53 -5.03
C THR A 136 -6.59 -7.33 -3.86
N ALA A 137 -7.71 -6.62 -4.05
CA ALA A 137 -8.70 -6.41 -2.99
C ALA A 137 -9.27 -7.74 -2.47
N TRP A 138 -9.66 -8.66 -3.37
CA TRP A 138 -10.16 -9.98 -2.97
C TRP A 138 -9.10 -10.84 -2.29
N LEU A 139 -7.84 -10.78 -2.76
CA LEU A 139 -6.72 -11.46 -2.10
C LEU A 139 -6.48 -10.90 -0.70
N VAL A 140 -6.53 -9.58 -0.53
CA VAL A 140 -6.40 -8.93 0.78
C VAL A 140 -7.53 -9.38 1.71
N VAL A 141 -8.78 -9.42 1.25
CA VAL A 141 -9.92 -9.92 2.05
C VAL A 141 -9.70 -11.37 2.47
N ALA A 142 -9.36 -12.23 1.51
CA ALA A 142 -9.14 -13.65 1.80
C ALA A 142 -7.99 -13.86 2.79
N LEU A 143 -6.87 -13.13 2.61
CA LEU A 143 -5.71 -13.23 3.49
C LEU A 143 -5.98 -12.66 4.88
N ILE A 144 -6.77 -11.58 5.02
CA ILE A 144 -7.21 -11.09 6.32
C ILE A 144 -8.00 -12.18 7.06
N LEU A 145 -8.98 -12.80 6.39
CA LEU A 145 -9.79 -13.85 7.01
C LEU A 145 -8.95 -15.08 7.37
N LEU A 146 -8.04 -15.50 6.48
CA LEU A 146 -7.13 -16.60 6.76
C LEU A 146 -6.20 -16.27 7.94
N THR A 147 -5.58 -15.10 7.96
CA THR A 147 -4.72 -14.66 9.07
C THR A 147 -5.46 -14.76 10.40
N GLN A 148 -6.72 -14.29 10.47
CA GLN A 148 -7.52 -14.40 11.69
C GLN A 148 -7.81 -15.84 12.08
N LEU A 149 -8.10 -16.72 11.12
CA LEU A 149 -8.36 -18.15 11.39
C LEU A 149 -7.11 -18.87 11.88
N PHE A 150 -5.92 -18.54 11.34
CA PHE A 150 -4.65 -19.17 11.72
C PHE A 150 -4.11 -18.65 13.06
N PHE A 151 -4.45 -17.43 13.48
CA PHE A 151 -4.08 -16.90 14.80
C PHE A 151 -5.15 -17.14 15.89
N ASN A 152 -6.35 -17.55 15.52
CA ASN A 152 -7.40 -17.87 16.49
C ASN A 152 -7.13 -19.21 17.15
N ARG A 153 -6.79 -19.21 18.43
CA ARG A 153 -6.51 -20.41 19.26
C ARG A 153 -7.67 -21.42 19.28
N SER A 154 -8.92 -20.97 19.07
CA SER A 154 -10.11 -21.82 19.00
C SER A 154 -10.29 -22.46 17.61
N SER A 155 -9.53 -22.03 16.60
CA SER A 155 -9.59 -22.58 15.25
C SER A 155 -8.74 -23.86 15.13
N PRO A 156 -9.21 -24.89 14.43
CA PRO A 156 -8.39 -26.06 14.13
C PRO A 156 -7.15 -25.71 13.29
N LEU A 157 -7.20 -24.63 12.51
CA LEU A 157 -6.10 -24.16 11.67
C LEU A 157 -4.95 -23.55 12.48
N PHE A 158 -5.19 -23.09 13.71
CA PHE A 158 -4.14 -22.61 14.61
C PHE A 158 -3.02 -23.65 14.81
N LYS A 159 -3.39 -24.94 14.91
CA LYS A 159 -2.44 -26.04 15.13
C LYS A 159 -1.43 -26.23 13.99
N LEU A 160 -1.70 -25.69 12.81
CA LEU A 160 -0.80 -25.76 11.67
C LEU A 160 0.43 -24.85 11.81
N GLY A 161 0.38 -23.86 12.72
CA GLY A 161 1.51 -22.99 13.01
C GLY A 161 2.01 -22.16 11.82
N ILE A 162 1.13 -21.76 10.89
CA ILE A 162 1.49 -20.98 9.69
C ILE A 162 0.84 -19.61 9.65
N GLY A 163 0.35 -19.11 10.77
CA GLY A 163 -0.29 -17.78 10.87
C GLY A 163 0.62 -16.64 10.41
N GLY A 164 1.89 -16.70 10.77
CA GLY A 164 2.90 -15.73 10.32
C GLY A 164 3.05 -15.71 8.81
N LEU A 165 3.08 -16.88 8.15
CA LEU A 165 3.17 -16.97 6.69
C LEU A 165 1.96 -16.30 6.00
N MET A 166 0.76 -16.43 6.57
CA MET A 166 -0.44 -15.77 6.05
C MET A 166 -0.30 -14.24 6.14
N GLU A 167 0.17 -13.74 7.26
CA GLU A 167 0.40 -12.30 7.45
C GLU A 167 1.51 -11.77 6.54
N TRP A 168 2.63 -12.48 6.41
CA TRP A 168 3.69 -12.15 5.46
C TRP A 168 3.16 -12.07 4.01
N THR A 169 2.31 -13.00 3.62
CA THR A 169 1.67 -13.03 2.30
C THR A 169 0.74 -11.83 2.12
N LEU A 170 -0.05 -11.49 3.14
CA LEU A 170 -0.91 -10.31 3.15
C LEU A 170 -0.11 -9.02 2.92
N PHE A 171 0.95 -8.82 3.71
CA PHE A 171 1.82 -7.64 3.61
C PHE A 171 2.53 -7.55 2.26
N THR A 172 2.99 -8.67 1.73
CA THR A 172 3.61 -8.73 0.41
C THR A 172 2.62 -8.39 -0.70
N THR A 173 1.40 -8.91 -0.63
CA THR A 173 0.35 -8.71 -1.64
C THR A 173 0.02 -7.23 -1.84
N TRP A 174 -0.28 -6.50 -0.77
CA TRP A 174 -0.60 -5.08 -0.92
C TRP A 174 0.66 -4.23 -1.21
N SER A 175 1.84 -4.61 -0.72
CA SER A 175 3.09 -3.91 -1.03
C SER A 175 3.40 -3.98 -2.53
N ILE A 176 3.24 -5.14 -3.15
CA ILE A 176 3.40 -5.32 -4.61
C ILE A 176 2.41 -4.42 -5.36
N TRP A 177 1.16 -4.33 -4.87
CA TRP A 177 0.18 -3.45 -5.50
C TRP A 177 0.62 -1.97 -5.49
N PHE A 178 1.14 -1.46 -4.36
CA PHE A 178 1.67 -0.10 -4.28
C PHE A 178 2.84 0.12 -5.24
N ILE A 179 3.79 -0.81 -5.30
CA ILE A 179 4.97 -0.72 -6.16
C ILE A 179 4.56 -0.72 -7.64
N VAL A 180 3.78 -1.70 -8.08
CA VAL A 180 3.36 -1.85 -9.48
C VAL A 180 2.51 -0.65 -9.93
N THR A 181 1.58 -0.21 -9.07
CA THR A 181 0.73 0.95 -9.38
C THR A 181 1.58 2.23 -9.43
N GLY A 182 2.47 2.45 -8.47
CA GLY A 182 3.38 3.59 -8.45
C GLY A 182 4.26 3.66 -9.70
N LEU A 183 4.89 2.55 -10.08
CA LEU A 183 5.71 2.45 -11.30
C LEU A 183 4.89 2.73 -12.57
N THR A 184 3.65 2.22 -12.63
CA THR A 184 2.75 2.45 -13.77
C THR A 184 2.38 3.93 -13.90
N LEU A 185 2.06 4.57 -12.81
CA LEU A 185 1.74 6.00 -12.77
C LEU A 185 2.95 6.85 -13.14
N PHE A 186 4.12 6.54 -12.61
CA PHE A 186 5.37 7.25 -12.91
C PHE A 186 5.70 7.19 -14.41
N ARG A 187 5.68 5.99 -15.00
CA ARG A 187 5.95 5.80 -16.44
C ARG A 187 4.98 6.55 -17.34
N ARG A 188 3.71 6.63 -16.96
CA ARG A 188 2.70 7.38 -17.72
C ARG A 188 2.86 8.89 -17.55
N GLY A 189 3.22 9.36 -16.37
CA GLY A 189 3.49 10.77 -16.11
C GLY A 189 4.66 11.29 -16.97
N THR A 190 5.79 10.58 -17.00
CA THR A 190 6.97 10.96 -17.78
C THR A 190 6.72 10.92 -19.30
N ARG A 191 5.89 9.98 -19.78
CA ARG A 191 5.51 9.92 -21.21
C ARG A 191 4.68 11.13 -21.64
N ASN A 192 3.75 11.58 -20.80
CA ASN A 192 2.91 12.73 -21.11
C ASN A 192 3.70 14.04 -21.16
N THR A 193 4.65 14.25 -20.23
CA THR A 193 5.52 15.45 -20.24
C THR A 193 6.40 15.48 -21.47
N ARG A 194 6.96 14.34 -21.89
CA ARG A 194 7.80 14.25 -23.10
C ARG A 194 7.03 14.57 -24.38
N ASN A 195 5.79 14.06 -24.48
CA ASN A 195 4.95 14.33 -25.66
C ASN A 195 4.54 15.81 -25.73
N SER A 196 4.28 16.45 -24.59
CA SER A 196 3.94 17.88 -24.52
C SER A 196 5.13 18.76 -24.92
N SER A 197 6.35 18.43 -24.51
CA SER A 197 7.57 19.18 -24.89
C SER A 197 7.88 19.03 -26.40
N SER A 198 7.69 17.85 -26.96
CA SER A 198 7.89 17.60 -28.40
C SER A 198 6.87 18.35 -29.26
N ALA A 199 5.62 18.45 -28.80
CA ALA A 199 4.57 19.22 -29.49
C ALA A 199 4.89 20.73 -29.50
N LEU A 200 5.38 21.28 -28.39
CA LEU A 200 5.77 22.70 -28.29
C LEU A 200 6.98 23.01 -29.19
N SER A 201 7.98 22.16 -29.25
CA SER A 201 9.16 22.36 -30.11
C SER A 201 8.81 22.27 -31.61
N GLY A 202 7.86 21.40 -31.99
CA GLY A 202 7.38 21.28 -33.37
C GLY A 202 6.60 22.51 -33.83
N THR A 203 5.85 23.16 -32.93
CA THR A 203 5.08 24.38 -33.24
C THR A 203 5.99 25.59 -33.45
N THR A 204 7.08 25.68 -32.69
CA THR A 204 8.05 26.78 -32.82
C THR A 204 8.85 26.71 -34.14
N ALA A 205 9.10 25.50 -34.65
CA ALA A 205 9.81 25.30 -35.91
C ALA A 205 8.96 25.63 -37.17
N ALA A 206 7.62 25.61 -37.07
CA ALA A 206 6.74 25.88 -38.17
C ALA A 206 6.45 27.38 -38.41
N VAL A 207 6.89 28.25 -37.53
CA VAL A 207 6.75 29.74 -37.67
C VAL A 207 8.08 30.32 -38.12
N THR A 208 8.61 29.89 -39.28
CA THR A 208 9.68 30.63 -39.95
C THR A 208 9.00 31.68 -40.83
N PRO A 209 9.26 32.99 -40.66
CA PRO A 209 8.65 34.02 -41.52
C PRO A 209 9.21 33.82 -42.92
N THR A 210 8.29 33.64 -43.90
CA THR A 210 8.58 33.80 -45.32
C THR A 210 9.17 35.19 -45.52
N LYS A 211 10.45 35.25 -45.87
CA LYS A 211 11.05 36.49 -46.39
C LYS A 211 10.26 36.95 -47.60
N GLU A 212 9.42 37.98 -47.42
CA GLU A 212 8.89 38.75 -48.50
C GLU A 212 10.08 39.34 -49.32
N GLY A 213 10.13 38.98 -50.60
CA GLY A 213 11.06 39.60 -51.54
C GLY A 213 10.74 41.05 -51.73
N ALA A 214 11.71 41.91 -51.52
CA ALA A 214 11.62 43.30 -51.96
C ALA A 214 11.82 43.40 -53.47
N PRO A 215 11.21 44.40 -54.13
CA PRO A 215 11.25 44.61 -55.60
C PRO A 215 12.59 45.03 -56.16
#